data_10160afe1163369faebb72e47733a763
#
_entry.id   10160afe1163369faebb72e47733a763
#
_cell.length_a   1.000
_cell.length_b   1.000
_cell.length_c   1.000
_cell.angle_alpha   90.00
_cell.angle_beta   90.00
_cell.angle_gamma   90.00
#
_symmetry.space_group_name_H-M   'P 1'
#
loop_
_entity.id
_entity.type
_entity.pdbx_description
1 polymer ?
#
loop_
_entity_poly.entity_id
_entity_poly.type
_entity_poly.pdbx_seq_one_letter_code
_entity_poly.pdbx_strand_id
1 'polypeptide(L)'
;MKIAYMPDTHFGVYDQKIPTPDEVADASEHLLVESELAERVGFDGLWFPERHARPETFVPSTISLLAAVAARTQRVDIATTVMMPTFHHPVHLAEQLAMVDNLSRGRLIFGAGVGYHEDYFKLFGVPMKARGRRFEECMEVINGVWTNERFSFNGAFYQYDDILLTPKPYQKPRPPVWIGAFNDKAIERALEWDGWVWWFPPGPDETARVVEELRERADKAGRKNWSVAMGLEGWLDEDEGRAQQRHGSRWVREASFYDTEGLAGGATTFQDVQQTLETRFLTLGGRQKWLDYLGAVREKVNPDYVCLRIRNPNPGDGSYYPSKQECLECIDALGQMLDYL
;
A
#
# COMPACT_ATOMS: atom_id res chain seq x y z
N MET A 1 -13.96 8.01 8.02
CA MET A 1 -12.66 7.93 7.31
C MET A 1 -11.59 7.59 8.32
N LYS A 2 -10.91 6.46 8.16
CA LYS A 2 -9.75 6.06 8.95
C LYS A 2 -8.46 6.54 8.28
N ILE A 3 -7.42 6.79 9.07
CA ILE A 3 -6.11 7.22 8.57
C ILE A 3 -5.07 6.15 8.85
N ALA A 4 -4.44 5.64 7.80
CA ALA A 4 -3.32 4.72 7.89
C ALA A 4 -1.99 5.42 7.62
N TYR A 5 -0.93 4.86 8.15
CA TYR A 5 0.46 5.26 7.88
C TYR A 5 1.15 4.20 7.00
N MET A 6 1.93 4.65 6.03
CA MET A 6 2.83 3.79 5.26
C MET A 6 4.27 4.29 5.43
N PRO A 7 5.13 3.52 6.11
CA PRO A 7 6.56 3.81 6.16
C PRO A 7 7.20 3.79 4.77
N ASP A 8 8.26 4.57 4.60
CA ASP A 8 9.05 4.46 3.38
C ASP A 8 9.95 3.22 3.43
N THR A 9 9.77 2.34 2.47
CA THR A 9 10.53 1.08 2.36
C THR A 9 11.72 1.17 1.42
N HIS A 10 12.16 2.41 1.08
CA HIS A 10 13.27 2.64 0.17
C HIS A 10 14.43 3.37 0.86
N PHE A 11 15.64 3.02 0.48
CA PHE A 11 16.82 3.81 0.79
C PHE A 11 16.92 5.00 -0.19
N GLY A 12 16.42 6.13 0.18
CA GLY A 12 16.60 7.47 -0.38
C GLY A 12 16.52 7.66 -1.88
N VAL A 13 17.48 7.19 -2.62
CA VAL A 13 17.67 7.52 -4.03
C VAL A 13 17.86 6.27 -4.88
N TYR A 14 17.26 6.25 -6.07
CA TYR A 14 17.38 5.17 -7.08
C TYR A 14 18.77 5.13 -7.75
N ASP A 15 19.85 5.35 -7.03
CA ASP A 15 21.17 5.46 -7.64
C ASP A 15 22.01 4.19 -7.59
N GLN A 16 21.33 3.05 -7.51
CA GLN A 16 21.94 1.74 -7.76
C GLN A 16 22.81 1.16 -6.61
N LYS A 17 22.93 1.82 -5.49
CA LYS A 17 23.62 1.23 -4.34
C LYS A 17 22.76 0.14 -3.71
N ILE A 18 23.29 -1.07 -3.64
CA ILE A 18 22.71 -2.14 -2.84
C ILE A 18 23.05 -1.87 -1.37
N PRO A 19 22.05 -1.76 -0.48
CA PRO A 19 22.32 -1.52 0.94
C PRO A 19 23.08 -2.70 1.57
N THR A 20 23.91 -2.40 2.54
CA THR A 20 24.58 -3.41 3.34
C THR A 20 23.62 -4.13 4.27
N PRO A 21 23.94 -5.35 4.76
CA PRO A 21 23.11 -6.03 5.75
C PRO A 21 22.84 -5.21 7.01
N ASP A 22 23.83 -4.45 7.50
CA ASP A 22 23.66 -3.59 8.69
C ASP A 22 22.71 -2.43 8.41
N GLU A 23 22.81 -1.77 7.23
CA GLU A 23 21.86 -0.73 6.82
C GLU A 23 20.43 -1.29 6.74
N VAL A 24 20.26 -2.50 6.20
CA VAL A 24 18.94 -3.16 6.12
C VAL A 24 18.41 -3.50 7.50
N ALA A 25 19.24 -4.03 8.40
CA ALA A 25 18.86 -4.33 9.77
C ALA A 25 18.41 -3.08 10.53
N ASP A 26 19.19 -2.00 10.44
CA ASP A 26 18.87 -0.72 11.06
C ASP A 26 17.59 -0.08 10.51
N ALA A 27 17.38 -0.15 9.19
CA ALA A 27 16.17 0.36 8.56
C ALA A 27 14.94 -0.46 8.94
N SER A 28 15.10 -1.79 9.05
CA SER A 28 14.01 -2.68 9.45
C SER A 28 13.57 -2.41 10.90
N GLU A 29 14.52 -2.24 11.84
CA GLU A 29 14.17 -1.88 13.22
C GLU A 29 13.55 -0.48 13.29
N HIS A 30 14.07 0.50 12.54
CA HIS A 30 13.48 1.83 12.50
C HIS A 30 12.04 1.82 12.01
N LEU A 31 11.74 1.02 10.98
CA LEU A 31 10.38 0.86 10.46
C LEU A 31 9.42 0.27 11.52
N LEU A 32 9.89 -0.64 12.37
CA LEU A 32 9.10 -1.15 13.49
C LEU A 32 8.87 -0.07 14.55
N VAL A 33 9.86 0.76 14.84
CA VAL A 33 9.72 1.91 15.76
C VAL A 33 8.73 2.94 15.20
N GLU A 34 8.79 3.25 13.90
CA GLU A 34 7.78 4.11 13.25
C GLU A 34 6.37 3.53 13.37
N SER A 35 6.24 2.21 13.20
CA SER A 35 4.95 1.52 13.32
C SER A 35 4.36 1.61 14.72
N GLU A 36 5.18 1.42 15.76
CA GLU A 36 4.77 1.58 17.16
C GLU A 36 4.40 3.05 17.47
N LEU A 37 5.16 4.00 16.94
CA LEU A 37 4.85 5.42 17.10
C LEU A 37 3.52 5.78 16.43
N ALA A 38 3.31 5.36 15.18
CA ALA A 38 2.08 5.63 14.45
C ALA A 38 0.85 5.09 15.21
N GLU A 39 0.92 3.87 15.76
CA GLU A 39 -0.15 3.36 16.61
C GLU A 39 -0.36 4.24 17.85
N ARG A 40 0.71 4.64 18.51
CA ARG A 40 0.66 5.44 19.75
C ARG A 40 0.06 6.82 19.52
N VAL A 41 0.37 7.48 18.39
CA VAL A 41 -0.14 8.82 18.07
C VAL A 41 -1.49 8.82 17.37
N GLY A 42 -2.13 7.68 17.21
CA GLY A 42 -3.55 7.62 16.83
C GLY A 42 -3.88 7.15 15.43
N PHE A 43 -2.90 6.76 14.61
CA PHE A 43 -3.22 6.15 13.31
C PHE A 43 -4.08 4.89 13.47
N ASP A 44 -4.95 4.64 12.49
CA ASP A 44 -5.87 3.50 12.48
C ASP A 44 -5.28 2.27 11.79
N GLY A 45 -4.28 2.45 10.93
CA GLY A 45 -3.70 1.35 10.15
C GLY A 45 -2.23 1.56 9.79
N LEU A 46 -1.57 0.46 9.46
CA LEU A 46 -0.19 0.39 8.99
C LEU A 46 -0.16 -0.41 7.70
N TRP A 47 0.32 0.17 6.61
CA TRP A 47 0.24 -0.41 5.29
C TRP A 47 1.60 -0.57 4.64
N PHE A 48 1.83 -1.72 3.99
CA PHE A 48 3.14 -2.07 3.45
C PHE A 48 3.06 -2.59 2.02
N PRO A 49 3.89 -2.08 1.09
CA PRO A 49 3.94 -2.55 -0.29
C PRO A 49 4.81 -3.80 -0.42
N GLU A 50 4.57 -4.58 -1.47
CA GLU A 50 5.50 -5.60 -1.94
C GLU A 50 6.29 -5.05 -3.14
N ARG A 51 7.62 -5.17 -3.10
CA ARG A 51 8.50 -4.68 -4.16
C ARG A 51 9.69 -5.61 -4.36
N HIS A 52 10.03 -5.84 -5.63
CA HIS A 52 11.10 -6.76 -6.01
C HIS A 52 12.03 -6.11 -7.04
N ALA A 53 13.18 -6.74 -7.30
CA ALA A 53 14.12 -6.37 -8.37
C ALA A 53 14.52 -4.87 -8.37
N ARG A 54 14.54 -4.24 -7.21
CA ARG A 54 14.91 -2.83 -7.02
C ARG A 54 16.03 -2.75 -5.99
N PRO A 55 17.21 -2.21 -6.33
CA PRO A 55 18.36 -2.21 -5.41
C PRO A 55 18.10 -1.40 -4.14
N GLU A 56 17.31 -0.33 -4.23
CA GLU A 56 17.00 0.56 -3.11
C GLU A 56 15.92 0.02 -2.15
N THR A 57 15.24 -1.06 -2.51
CA THR A 57 14.19 -1.65 -1.66
C THR A 57 14.78 -2.63 -0.65
N PHE A 58 14.46 -2.45 0.62
CA PHE A 58 14.92 -3.35 1.69
C PHE A 58 13.82 -4.26 2.27
N VAL A 59 12.58 -4.15 1.79
CA VAL A 59 11.44 -4.97 2.23
C VAL A 59 10.81 -5.71 1.04
N PRO A 60 11.44 -6.78 0.55
CA PRO A 60 10.83 -7.61 -0.50
C PRO A 60 9.77 -8.56 0.06
N SER A 61 9.88 -8.97 1.32
CA SER A 61 8.96 -9.89 1.99
C SER A 61 8.00 -9.17 2.92
N THR A 62 6.92 -8.66 2.37
CA THR A 62 5.88 -7.93 3.11
C THR A 62 5.29 -8.78 4.24
N ILE A 63 5.11 -10.09 4.04
CA ILE A 63 4.54 -10.99 5.06
C ILE A 63 5.42 -11.08 6.31
N SER A 64 6.74 -11.17 6.13
CA SER A 64 7.67 -11.21 7.26
C SER A 64 7.59 -9.92 8.08
N LEU A 65 7.46 -8.79 7.41
CA LEU A 65 7.29 -7.49 8.06
C LEU A 65 5.94 -7.39 8.78
N LEU A 66 4.84 -7.82 8.14
CA LEU A 66 3.51 -7.82 8.77
C LEU A 66 3.48 -8.66 10.04
N ALA A 67 4.17 -9.80 10.06
CA ALA A 67 4.26 -10.63 11.26
C ALA A 67 5.01 -9.91 12.41
N ALA A 68 6.10 -9.20 12.09
CA ALA A 68 6.83 -8.41 13.06
C ALA A 68 6.01 -7.22 13.59
N VAL A 69 5.33 -6.50 12.70
CA VAL A 69 4.42 -5.39 13.06
C VAL A 69 3.24 -5.90 13.90
N ALA A 70 2.64 -7.03 13.53
CA ALA A 70 1.57 -7.66 14.32
C ALA A 70 1.97 -7.95 15.76
N ALA A 71 3.24 -8.35 15.96
CA ALA A 71 3.79 -8.63 17.29
C ALA A 71 4.13 -7.36 18.11
N ARG A 72 4.39 -6.23 17.44
CA ARG A 72 4.75 -4.94 18.06
C ARG A 72 3.56 -4.01 18.30
N THR A 73 2.41 -4.27 17.68
CA THR A 73 1.20 -3.42 17.74
C THR A 73 0.00 -4.18 18.27
N GLN A 74 -1.02 -3.46 18.80
CA GLN A 74 -2.17 -4.07 19.45
C GLN A 74 -3.51 -3.66 18.83
N ARG A 75 -3.61 -2.47 18.21
CA ARG A 75 -4.87 -1.85 17.80
C ARG A 75 -4.97 -1.62 16.29
N VAL A 76 -3.91 -1.14 15.66
CA VAL A 76 -3.93 -0.72 14.25
C VAL A 76 -4.22 -1.90 13.32
N ASP A 77 -5.02 -1.65 12.30
CA ASP A 77 -5.16 -2.57 11.18
C ASP A 77 -3.83 -2.67 10.42
N ILE A 78 -3.48 -3.86 9.95
CA ILE A 78 -2.25 -4.08 9.19
C ILE A 78 -2.61 -4.55 7.78
N ALA A 79 -2.08 -3.87 6.77
CA ALA A 79 -2.48 -4.15 5.39
C ALA A 79 -1.30 -4.28 4.43
N THR A 80 -1.49 -5.09 3.40
CA THR A 80 -0.66 -5.04 2.20
C THR A 80 -1.21 -4.01 1.20
N THR A 81 -0.33 -3.21 0.56
CA THR A 81 -0.71 -2.16 -0.43
C THR A 81 0.18 -2.11 -1.67
N VAL A 82 0.11 -3.05 -2.55
CA VAL A 82 -0.63 -4.31 -2.55
C VAL A 82 0.37 -5.44 -2.74
N MET A 83 0.05 -6.62 -2.23
CA MET A 83 0.81 -7.82 -2.51
C MET A 83 0.47 -8.37 -3.90
N MET A 84 1.39 -9.09 -4.50
CA MET A 84 1.23 -9.67 -5.84
C MET A 84 1.12 -11.21 -5.78
N PRO A 85 -0.08 -11.76 -5.52
CA PRO A 85 -0.29 -13.21 -5.33
C PRO A 85 0.22 -14.07 -6.49
N THR A 86 0.33 -13.51 -7.69
CA THR A 86 0.85 -14.19 -8.88
C THR A 86 2.29 -14.70 -8.73
N PHE A 87 3.08 -14.13 -7.82
CA PHE A 87 4.47 -14.54 -7.55
C PHE A 87 4.59 -15.58 -6.45
N HIS A 88 3.50 -15.93 -5.80
CA HIS A 88 3.45 -16.84 -4.67
C HIS A 88 2.74 -18.15 -5.02
N HIS A 89 3.04 -19.20 -4.27
CA HIS A 89 2.21 -20.39 -4.28
C HIS A 89 0.93 -20.13 -3.45
N PRO A 90 -0.28 -20.27 -4.01
CA PRO A 90 -1.51 -19.77 -3.37
C PRO A 90 -1.79 -20.38 -2.00
N VAL A 91 -1.58 -21.69 -1.83
CA VAL A 91 -1.78 -22.36 -0.53
C VAL A 91 -0.78 -21.85 0.51
N HIS A 92 0.50 -21.74 0.14
CA HIS A 92 1.52 -21.22 1.05
C HIS A 92 1.25 -19.76 1.44
N LEU A 93 0.85 -18.93 0.47
CA LEU A 93 0.47 -17.55 0.75
C LEU A 93 -0.75 -17.49 1.69
N ALA A 94 -1.75 -18.34 1.46
CA ALA A 94 -2.93 -18.42 2.32
C ALA A 94 -2.56 -18.83 3.77
N GLU A 95 -1.64 -19.77 3.96
CA GLU A 95 -1.12 -20.18 5.29
C GLU A 95 -0.42 -19.02 5.99
N GLN A 96 0.49 -18.35 5.29
CA GLN A 96 1.26 -17.23 5.84
C GLN A 96 0.34 -16.06 6.25
N LEU A 97 -0.60 -15.67 5.40
CA LEU A 97 -1.56 -14.61 5.71
C LEU A 97 -2.51 -15.02 6.85
N ALA A 98 -2.94 -16.29 6.92
CA ALA A 98 -3.71 -16.80 8.05
C ALA A 98 -2.91 -16.73 9.36
N MET A 99 -1.61 -17.02 9.33
CA MET A 99 -0.73 -16.84 10.49
C MET A 99 -0.63 -15.38 10.93
N VAL A 100 -0.46 -14.45 9.98
CA VAL A 100 -0.45 -13.00 10.28
C VAL A 100 -1.77 -12.56 10.89
N ASP A 101 -2.90 -13.04 10.36
CA ASP A 101 -4.24 -12.71 10.87
C ASP A 101 -4.44 -13.25 12.30
N ASN A 102 -3.95 -14.45 12.61
CA ASN A 102 -3.99 -15.00 13.96
C ASN A 102 -3.05 -14.23 14.91
N LEU A 103 -1.83 -13.90 14.49
CA LEU A 103 -0.88 -13.12 15.29
C LEU A 103 -1.42 -11.73 15.62
N SER A 104 -2.07 -11.10 14.66
CA SER A 104 -2.70 -9.78 14.82
C SER A 104 -4.06 -9.84 15.50
N ARG A 105 -4.62 -11.03 15.74
CA ARG A 105 -5.99 -11.22 16.27
C ARG A 105 -7.06 -10.54 15.40
N GLY A 106 -6.97 -10.72 14.08
CA GLY A 106 -7.98 -10.26 13.14
C GLY A 106 -7.82 -8.80 12.69
N ARG A 107 -6.60 -8.27 12.68
CA ARG A 107 -6.31 -6.92 12.18
C ARG A 107 -5.77 -6.90 10.74
N LEU A 108 -5.67 -8.05 10.08
CA LEU A 108 -5.15 -8.14 8.71
C LEU A 108 -6.19 -7.65 7.70
N ILE A 109 -5.74 -6.81 6.77
CA ILE A 109 -6.42 -6.49 5.51
C ILE A 109 -5.52 -6.95 4.37
N PHE A 110 -6.03 -7.86 3.53
CA PHE A 110 -5.26 -8.39 2.41
C PHE A 110 -5.49 -7.54 1.16
N GLY A 111 -4.59 -6.59 0.91
CA GLY A 111 -4.55 -5.85 -0.34
C GLY A 111 -3.78 -6.63 -1.41
N ALA A 112 -4.41 -6.93 -2.54
CA ALA A 112 -3.87 -7.75 -3.61
C ALA A 112 -3.87 -7.04 -4.97
N GLY A 113 -2.88 -7.32 -5.80
CA GLY A 113 -2.76 -6.76 -7.14
C GLY A 113 -2.18 -7.76 -8.14
N VAL A 114 -2.47 -7.53 -9.42
CA VAL A 114 -2.03 -8.43 -10.51
C VAL A 114 -0.51 -8.34 -10.78
N GLY A 115 0.12 -7.23 -10.37
CA GLY A 115 1.49 -6.89 -10.74
C GLY A 115 1.56 -6.18 -12.11
N TYR A 116 2.57 -5.33 -12.26
CA TYR A 116 2.72 -4.45 -13.43
C TYR A 116 4.13 -4.44 -14.02
N HIS A 117 5.19 -4.60 -13.20
CA HIS A 117 6.58 -4.42 -13.60
C HIS A 117 7.16 -5.69 -14.24
N GLU A 118 7.65 -5.60 -15.49
CA GLU A 118 8.12 -6.74 -16.25
C GLU A 118 9.26 -7.50 -15.56
N ASP A 119 10.19 -6.80 -14.89
CA ASP A 119 11.32 -7.42 -14.21
C ASP A 119 10.89 -8.27 -13.00
N TYR A 120 9.77 -7.95 -12.36
CA TYR A 120 9.22 -8.82 -11.31
C TYR A 120 8.80 -10.18 -11.91
N PHE A 121 8.11 -10.14 -13.05
CA PHE A 121 7.70 -11.36 -13.74
C PHE A 121 8.89 -12.20 -14.22
N LYS A 122 9.96 -11.56 -14.71
CA LYS A 122 11.21 -12.22 -15.08
C LYS A 122 11.88 -12.85 -13.86
N LEU A 123 11.97 -12.12 -12.74
CA LEU A 123 12.58 -12.59 -11.50
C LEU A 123 11.93 -13.88 -10.98
N PHE A 124 10.59 -13.94 -11.01
CA PHE A 124 9.83 -15.09 -10.53
C PHE A 124 9.51 -16.14 -11.60
N GLY A 125 9.96 -15.93 -12.84
CA GLY A 125 9.68 -16.87 -13.94
C GLY A 125 8.21 -17.02 -14.30
N VAL A 126 7.40 -15.98 -14.03
CA VAL A 126 5.96 -15.98 -14.30
C VAL A 126 5.68 -15.27 -15.62
N PRO A 127 4.97 -15.89 -16.59
CA PRO A 127 4.61 -15.21 -17.83
C PRO A 127 3.69 -14.01 -17.61
N MET A 128 4.15 -12.79 -17.90
CA MET A 128 3.39 -11.56 -17.68
C MET A 128 2.04 -11.54 -18.42
N LYS A 129 1.96 -12.15 -19.62
CA LYS A 129 0.72 -12.24 -20.41
C LYS A 129 -0.38 -13.05 -19.69
N ALA A 130 -0.02 -13.98 -18.83
CA ALA A 130 -0.95 -14.82 -18.09
C ALA A 130 -1.36 -14.23 -16.74
N ARG A 131 -0.79 -13.08 -16.34
CA ARG A 131 -0.90 -12.54 -14.96
C ARG A 131 -2.33 -12.40 -14.45
N GLY A 132 -3.26 -11.92 -15.29
CA GLY A 132 -4.66 -11.71 -14.88
C GLY A 132 -5.36 -13.01 -14.50
N ARG A 133 -5.32 -14.03 -15.40
CA ARG A 133 -5.94 -15.33 -15.13
C ARG A 133 -5.27 -16.07 -13.98
N ARG A 134 -3.93 -15.99 -13.90
CA ARG A 134 -3.19 -16.60 -12.80
C ARG A 134 -3.54 -15.95 -11.45
N PHE A 135 -3.71 -14.63 -11.44
CA PHE A 135 -4.18 -13.90 -10.27
C PHE A 135 -5.59 -14.37 -9.85
N GLU A 136 -6.53 -14.43 -10.78
CA GLU A 136 -7.91 -14.87 -10.52
C GLU A 136 -7.95 -16.26 -9.89
N GLU A 137 -7.27 -17.26 -10.49
CA GLU A 137 -7.19 -18.61 -9.92
C GLU A 137 -6.47 -18.61 -8.55
N CYS A 138 -5.39 -17.85 -8.40
CA CYS A 138 -4.68 -17.75 -7.12
C CYS A 138 -5.59 -17.21 -6.02
N MET A 139 -6.35 -16.15 -6.29
CA MET A 139 -7.28 -15.55 -5.33
C MET A 139 -8.45 -16.46 -5.01
N GLU A 140 -8.95 -17.21 -6.00
CA GLU A 140 -10.00 -18.21 -5.79
C GLU A 140 -9.53 -19.35 -4.89
N VAL A 141 -8.29 -19.84 -5.10
CA VAL A 141 -7.68 -20.86 -4.23
C VAL A 141 -7.52 -20.33 -2.81
N ILE A 142 -6.95 -19.13 -2.63
CA ILE A 142 -6.78 -18.52 -1.31
C ILE A 142 -8.12 -18.39 -0.58
N ASN A 143 -9.13 -17.84 -1.26
CA ASN A 143 -10.46 -17.72 -0.68
C ASN A 143 -11.06 -19.09 -0.33
N GLY A 144 -10.96 -20.07 -1.24
CA GLY A 144 -11.50 -21.40 -1.07
C GLY A 144 -10.90 -22.12 0.14
N VAL A 145 -9.56 -22.09 0.29
CA VAL A 145 -8.91 -22.75 1.43
C VAL A 145 -9.12 -22.02 2.77
N TRP A 146 -9.46 -20.74 2.75
CA TRP A 146 -9.79 -19.99 3.97
C TRP A 146 -11.21 -20.24 4.47
N THR A 147 -12.16 -20.38 3.53
CA THR A 147 -13.60 -20.37 3.84
C THR A 147 -14.21 -21.78 3.95
N ASN A 148 -13.57 -22.80 3.36
CA ASN A 148 -14.05 -24.17 3.42
C ASN A 148 -13.17 -25.01 4.37
N GLU A 149 -13.74 -26.03 4.98
CA GLU A 149 -12.99 -26.98 5.79
C GLU A 149 -11.99 -27.74 4.92
N ARG A 150 -12.48 -28.30 3.79
CA ARG A 150 -11.67 -28.94 2.75
C ARG A 150 -12.01 -28.29 1.41
N PHE A 151 -11.07 -28.29 0.48
CA PHE A 151 -11.22 -27.56 -0.77
C PHE A 151 -10.60 -28.34 -1.94
N SER A 152 -11.34 -28.38 -3.05
CA SER A 152 -10.84 -28.88 -4.33
C SER A 152 -10.95 -27.78 -5.38
N PHE A 153 -9.98 -27.74 -6.29
CA PHE A 153 -9.92 -26.76 -7.36
C PHE A 153 -9.28 -27.36 -8.62
N ASN A 154 -9.84 -27.09 -9.78
CA ASN A 154 -9.32 -27.59 -11.05
C ASN A 154 -9.23 -26.45 -12.06
N GLY A 155 -8.18 -25.66 -11.97
CA GLY A 155 -7.86 -24.53 -12.85
C GLY A 155 -6.81 -24.85 -13.89
N ALA A 156 -6.45 -23.83 -14.66
CA ALA A 156 -5.39 -23.93 -15.67
C ALA A 156 -3.98 -23.87 -15.07
N PHE A 157 -3.81 -23.17 -13.93
CA PHE A 157 -2.54 -22.97 -13.25
C PHE A 157 -2.42 -23.77 -11.97
N TYR A 158 -3.53 -24.04 -11.29
CA TYR A 158 -3.57 -24.70 -10.00
C TYR A 158 -4.58 -25.84 -10.02
N GLN A 159 -4.22 -26.97 -9.41
CA GLN A 159 -5.10 -28.15 -9.29
C GLN A 159 -4.91 -28.74 -7.91
N TYR A 160 -6.00 -28.90 -7.18
CA TYR A 160 -6.01 -29.44 -5.82
C TYR A 160 -7.19 -30.40 -5.65
N ASP A 161 -6.97 -31.48 -4.95
CA ASP A 161 -8.00 -32.44 -4.61
C ASP A 161 -8.07 -32.61 -3.09
N ASP A 162 -9.22 -32.24 -2.52
CA ASP A 162 -9.59 -32.39 -1.12
C ASP A 162 -8.52 -31.93 -0.11
N ILE A 163 -7.91 -30.76 -0.35
CA ILE A 163 -6.88 -30.22 0.52
C ILE A 163 -7.46 -29.55 1.78
N LEU A 164 -6.70 -29.62 2.87
CA LEU A 164 -6.96 -28.95 4.14
C LEU A 164 -5.93 -27.85 4.36
N LEU A 165 -6.38 -26.65 4.74
CA LEU A 165 -5.50 -25.58 5.22
C LEU A 165 -5.68 -25.38 6.74
N THR A 166 -4.57 -25.33 7.48
CA THR A 166 -4.55 -25.03 8.91
C THR A 166 -3.30 -24.22 9.26
N PRO A 167 -3.38 -23.15 10.10
CA PRO A 167 -4.62 -22.67 10.73
C PRO A 167 -5.54 -21.94 9.74
N LYS A 168 -6.82 -21.87 10.07
CA LYS A 168 -7.73 -20.93 9.40
C LYS A 168 -7.46 -19.52 9.89
N PRO A 169 -7.81 -18.48 9.10
CA PRO A 169 -7.77 -17.10 9.56
C PRO A 169 -8.58 -16.87 10.84
N TYR A 170 -8.15 -15.92 11.65
CA TYR A 170 -8.87 -15.48 12.85
C TYR A 170 -10.20 -14.83 12.50
N GLN A 171 -10.21 -13.97 11.48
CA GLN A 171 -11.40 -13.30 10.96
C GLN A 171 -12.33 -14.29 10.24
N LYS A 172 -13.65 -14.04 10.34
CA LYS A 172 -14.69 -14.88 9.72
C LYS A 172 -15.55 -14.04 8.77
N PRO A 173 -15.82 -14.51 7.58
CA PRO A 173 -15.37 -15.80 6.99
C PRO A 173 -13.87 -15.82 6.65
N ARG A 174 -13.20 -14.68 6.50
CA ARG A 174 -11.79 -14.46 6.17
C ARG A 174 -11.39 -12.99 6.37
N PRO A 175 -10.11 -12.63 6.31
CA PRO A 175 -9.67 -11.23 6.24
C PRO A 175 -10.32 -10.50 5.06
N PRO A 176 -10.63 -9.20 5.18
CA PRO A 176 -11.06 -8.39 4.05
C PRO A 176 -10.00 -8.41 2.93
N VAL A 177 -10.47 -8.53 1.69
CA VAL A 177 -9.61 -8.51 0.49
C VAL A 177 -9.91 -7.25 -0.31
N TRP A 178 -8.91 -6.42 -0.51
CA TRP A 178 -9.01 -5.22 -1.34
C TRP A 178 -8.10 -5.31 -2.56
N ILE A 179 -8.56 -4.88 -3.71
CA ILE A 179 -7.83 -5.01 -4.96
C ILE A 179 -7.25 -3.66 -5.39
N GLY A 180 -5.93 -3.64 -5.62
CA GLY A 180 -5.26 -2.51 -6.25
C GLY A 180 -5.57 -2.48 -7.75
N ALA A 181 -6.23 -1.42 -8.22
CA ALA A 181 -6.70 -1.31 -9.59
C ALA A 181 -6.59 0.11 -10.14
N PHE A 182 -6.13 0.21 -11.42
CA PHE A 182 -5.95 1.48 -12.14
C PHE A 182 -6.61 1.51 -13.52
N ASN A 183 -7.17 0.39 -13.98
CA ASN A 183 -7.83 0.29 -15.27
C ASN A 183 -9.11 -0.54 -15.15
N ASP A 184 -10.00 -0.43 -16.15
CA ASP A 184 -11.33 -1.03 -16.12
C ASP A 184 -11.32 -2.52 -15.78
N LYS A 185 -10.42 -3.32 -16.38
CA LYS A 185 -10.34 -4.75 -16.08
C LYS A 185 -9.93 -5.06 -14.65
N ALA A 186 -9.07 -4.24 -14.07
CA ALA A 186 -8.66 -4.40 -12.68
C ALA A 186 -9.77 -3.91 -11.73
N ILE A 187 -10.50 -2.86 -12.11
CA ILE A 187 -11.67 -2.36 -11.39
C ILE A 187 -12.80 -3.40 -11.37
N GLU A 188 -13.08 -4.06 -12.50
CA GLU A 188 -14.05 -5.17 -12.53
C GLU A 188 -13.70 -6.27 -11.51
N ARG A 189 -12.41 -6.62 -11.41
CA ARG A 189 -11.95 -7.56 -10.37
C ARG A 189 -12.18 -7.03 -8.96
N ALA A 190 -11.92 -5.73 -8.73
CA ALA A 190 -12.15 -5.14 -7.41
C ALA A 190 -13.62 -5.22 -6.97
N LEU A 191 -14.57 -5.15 -7.91
CA LEU A 191 -15.98 -5.31 -7.63
C LEU A 191 -16.39 -6.74 -7.22
N GLU A 192 -15.54 -7.74 -7.46
CA GLU A 192 -15.76 -9.12 -7.00
C GLU A 192 -15.34 -9.33 -5.53
N TRP A 193 -14.57 -8.41 -4.97
CA TRP A 193 -13.99 -8.50 -3.61
C TRP A 193 -14.56 -7.45 -2.67
N ASP A 194 -13.93 -7.27 -1.49
CA ASP A 194 -14.49 -6.45 -0.41
C ASP A 194 -14.15 -4.96 -0.54
N GLY A 195 -13.24 -4.59 -1.45
CA GLY A 195 -12.88 -3.20 -1.64
C GLY A 195 -11.80 -2.94 -2.69
N TRP A 196 -11.50 -1.69 -2.83
CA TRP A 196 -10.57 -1.14 -3.80
C TRP A 196 -9.52 -0.26 -3.16
N VAL A 197 -8.26 -0.43 -3.61
CA VAL A 197 -7.14 0.43 -3.24
C VAL A 197 -6.73 1.25 -4.45
N TRP A 198 -6.83 2.56 -4.34
CA TRP A 198 -6.43 3.49 -5.38
C TRP A 198 -5.21 4.30 -4.94
N TRP A 199 -4.08 4.06 -5.57
CA TRP A 199 -2.88 4.86 -5.37
C TRP A 199 -2.82 5.94 -6.45
N PHE A 200 -2.46 7.16 -6.09
CA PHE A 200 -2.46 8.32 -6.98
C PHE A 200 -3.84 8.70 -7.59
N PRO A 201 -4.92 8.82 -6.83
CA PRO A 201 -6.17 9.35 -7.34
C PRO A 201 -6.02 10.81 -7.82
N PRO A 202 -6.80 11.42 -8.72
CA PRO A 202 -6.81 12.86 -9.05
C PRO A 202 -7.35 13.73 -7.91
N GLY A 203 -7.39 15.05 -7.97
CA GLY A 203 -7.88 15.93 -6.89
C GLY A 203 -9.25 15.54 -6.33
N PRO A 204 -9.63 16.00 -5.13
CA PRO A 204 -10.81 15.51 -4.42
C PRO A 204 -12.11 15.52 -5.23
N ASP A 205 -12.32 16.52 -6.09
CA ASP A 205 -13.55 16.63 -6.90
C ASP A 205 -13.67 15.56 -7.98
N GLU A 206 -12.58 15.25 -8.67
CA GLU A 206 -12.58 14.18 -9.68
C GLU A 206 -12.60 12.81 -9.00
N THR A 207 -11.87 12.65 -7.91
CA THR A 207 -11.88 11.42 -7.10
C THR A 207 -13.27 11.10 -6.59
N ALA A 208 -14.00 12.09 -6.10
CA ALA A 208 -15.38 11.91 -5.62
C ALA A 208 -16.29 11.33 -6.70
N ARG A 209 -16.23 11.86 -7.92
CA ARG A 209 -17.04 11.35 -9.04
C ARG A 209 -16.74 9.88 -9.37
N VAL A 210 -15.46 9.52 -9.41
CA VAL A 210 -15.05 8.13 -9.67
C VAL A 210 -15.48 7.20 -8.55
N VAL A 211 -15.29 7.61 -7.31
CA VAL A 211 -15.68 6.80 -6.13
C VAL A 211 -17.19 6.61 -6.07
N GLU A 212 -17.98 7.64 -6.35
CA GLU A 212 -19.46 7.56 -6.39
C GLU A 212 -19.91 6.55 -7.45
N GLU A 213 -19.41 6.68 -8.69
CA GLU A 213 -19.72 5.72 -9.77
C GLU A 213 -19.38 4.28 -9.38
N LEU A 214 -18.19 4.06 -8.80
CA LEU A 214 -17.77 2.70 -8.43
C LEU A 214 -18.55 2.14 -7.25
N ARG A 215 -18.93 2.95 -6.28
CA ARG A 215 -19.83 2.53 -5.21
C ARG A 215 -21.22 2.12 -5.73
N GLU A 216 -21.78 2.87 -6.67
CA GLU A 216 -23.04 2.47 -7.32
C GLU A 216 -22.90 1.14 -8.07
N ARG A 217 -21.77 0.92 -8.73
CA ARG A 217 -21.51 -0.37 -9.41
C ARG A 217 -21.36 -1.51 -8.42
N ALA A 218 -20.67 -1.29 -7.30
CA ALA A 218 -20.55 -2.26 -6.22
C ALA A 218 -21.90 -2.60 -5.59
N ASP A 219 -22.74 -1.59 -5.33
CA ASP A 219 -24.10 -1.80 -4.83
C ASP A 219 -24.98 -2.61 -5.78
N LYS A 220 -24.93 -2.31 -7.09
CA LYS A 220 -25.63 -3.09 -8.14
C LYS A 220 -25.12 -4.53 -8.21
N ALA A 221 -23.85 -4.78 -7.89
CA ALA A 221 -23.26 -6.12 -7.77
C ALA A 221 -23.53 -6.78 -6.40
N GLY A 222 -24.32 -6.16 -5.52
CA GLY A 222 -24.66 -6.69 -4.19
C GLY A 222 -23.61 -6.48 -3.12
N ARG A 223 -22.59 -5.65 -3.36
CA ARG A 223 -21.47 -5.35 -2.44
C ARG A 223 -21.77 -4.12 -1.56
N LYS A 224 -22.74 -4.23 -0.67
CA LYS A 224 -23.23 -3.10 0.15
C LYS A 224 -22.18 -2.43 1.07
N ASN A 225 -21.11 -3.14 1.44
CA ASN A 225 -20.06 -2.64 2.33
C ASN A 225 -18.71 -2.61 1.61
N TRP A 226 -18.72 -2.25 0.33
CA TRP A 226 -17.51 -2.20 -0.49
C TRP A 226 -16.63 -1.02 -0.09
N SER A 227 -15.44 -1.33 0.40
CA SER A 227 -14.50 -0.35 0.95
C SER A 227 -13.73 0.36 -0.15
N VAL A 228 -13.50 1.65 0.04
CA VAL A 228 -12.61 2.47 -0.78
C VAL A 228 -11.45 2.96 0.08
N ALA A 229 -10.26 2.61 -0.36
CA ALA A 229 -9.02 3.05 0.27
C ALA A 229 -8.15 3.79 -0.74
N MET A 230 -7.52 4.88 -0.32
CA MET A 230 -6.70 5.70 -1.20
C MET A 230 -5.37 6.06 -0.56
N GLY A 231 -4.31 6.11 -1.38
CA GLY A 231 -2.99 6.51 -0.94
C GLY A 231 -2.72 7.98 -1.26
N LEU A 232 -2.20 8.69 -0.27
CA LEU A 232 -1.69 10.04 -0.39
C LEU A 232 -0.23 10.04 -0.02
N GLU A 233 0.57 10.86 -0.69
CA GLU A 233 1.98 11.01 -0.36
C GLU A 233 2.27 12.45 0.06
N GLY A 234 3.26 12.63 0.93
CA GLY A 234 3.66 13.96 1.33
C GLY A 234 4.71 14.01 2.43
N TRP A 235 4.95 15.22 2.89
CA TRP A 235 5.80 15.53 4.02
C TRP A 235 5.27 16.78 4.72
N LEU A 236 5.12 16.70 6.04
CA LEU A 236 4.70 17.83 6.86
C LEU A 236 5.92 18.68 7.22
N ASP A 237 5.95 19.91 6.76
CA ASP A 237 6.97 20.91 7.10
C ASP A 237 6.32 22.29 7.01
N GLU A 238 6.41 23.09 8.06
CA GLU A 238 5.84 24.44 8.09
C GLU A 238 6.51 25.39 7.06
N ASP A 239 7.72 25.09 6.62
CA ASP A 239 8.37 25.74 5.49
C ASP A 239 8.15 24.95 4.20
N GLU A 240 7.14 25.37 3.42
CA GLU A 240 6.78 24.74 2.16
C GLU A 240 7.92 24.78 1.12
N GLY A 241 8.71 25.85 1.08
CA GLY A 241 9.87 25.95 0.18
C GLY A 241 10.94 24.91 0.52
N ARG A 242 11.21 24.73 1.80
CA ARG A 242 12.12 23.68 2.28
C ARG A 242 11.59 22.29 1.96
N ALA A 243 10.31 22.02 2.20
CA ALA A 243 9.68 20.75 1.83
C ALA A 243 9.83 20.46 0.34
N GLN A 244 9.52 21.40 -0.53
CA GLN A 244 9.65 21.25 -1.99
C GLN A 244 11.10 21.03 -2.41
N GLN A 245 12.05 21.76 -1.86
CA GLN A 245 13.47 21.60 -2.17
C GLN A 245 13.98 20.21 -1.80
N ARG A 246 13.60 19.69 -0.64
CA ARG A 246 14.08 18.42 -0.12
C ARG A 246 13.40 17.20 -0.76
N HIS A 247 12.12 17.30 -1.09
CA HIS A 247 11.34 16.16 -1.58
C HIS A 247 11.10 16.18 -3.09
N GLY A 248 11.12 17.33 -3.72
CA GLY A 248 10.74 17.48 -5.13
C GLY A 248 11.56 16.62 -6.09
N SER A 249 12.90 16.60 -5.95
CA SER A 249 13.77 15.79 -6.81
C SER A 249 13.53 14.29 -6.66
N ARG A 250 13.19 13.83 -5.46
CA ARG A 250 12.84 12.44 -5.19
C ARG A 250 11.52 12.06 -5.87
N TRP A 251 10.58 12.96 -5.84
CA TRP A 251 9.30 12.79 -6.52
C TRP A 251 9.44 12.67 -8.03
N VAL A 252 10.25 13.51 -8.66
CA VAL A 252 10.54 13.41 -10.11
C VAL A 252 11.05 12.01 -10.46
N ARG A 253 11.96 11.48 -9.67
CA ARG A 253 12.53 10.14 -9.91
C ARG A 253 11.52 9.03 -9.75
N GLU A 254 10.70 9.09 -8.72
CA GLU A 254 9.63 8.11 -8.48
C GLU A 254 8.58 8.17 -9.60
N ALA A 255 8.15 9.39 -9.97
CA ALA A 255 7.22 9.61 -11.07
C ALA A 255 7.78 9.05 -12.38
N SER A 256 9.05 9.34 -12.70
CA SER A 256 9.71 8.82 -13.90
C SER A 256 9.80 7.29 -13.92
N PHE A 257 10.01 6.65 -12.76
CA PHE A 257 9.99 5.18 -12.66
C PHE A 257 8.61 4.61 -12.99
N TYR A 258 7.55 5.20 -12.45
CA TYR A 258 6.18 4.76 -12.72
C TYR A 258 5.67 5.18 -14.11
N ASP A 259 6.26 6.19 -14.72
CA ASP A 259 5.85 6.68 -16.04
C ASP A 259 6.25 5.71 -17.15
N THR A 260 7.39 5.05 -17.03
CA THR A 260 7.79 3.95 -17.94
C THR A 260 6.76 2.83 -17.99
N GLU A 261 5.95 2.69 -16.93
CA GLU A 261 4.87 1.70 -16.81
C GLU A 261 3.47 2.30 -17.12
N GLY A 262 3.39 3.55 -17.55
CA GLY A 262 2.12 4.25 -17.84
C GLY A 262 1.26 4.56 -16.60
N LEU A 263 1.84 4.58 -15.42
CA LEU A 263 1.13 4.77 -14.15
C LEU A 263 1.23 6.19 -13.60
N ALA A 264 2.20 6.98 -14.01
CA ALA A 264 2.50 8.29 -13.42
C ALA A 264 2.04 9.50 -14.23
N GLY A 265 1.54 9.33 -15.44
CA GLY A 265 0.94 10.39 -16.25
C GLY A 265 1.93 11.41 -16.86
N GLY A 266 3.18 11.00 -17.15
CA GLY A 266 4.11 11.74 -18.02
C GLY A 266 4.91 12.86 -17.35
N ALA A 267 4.98 12.91 -16.03
CA ALA A 267 5.78 13.90 -15.32
C ALA A 267 7.28 13.59 -15.40
N THR A 268 8.03 14.31 -16.23
CA THR A 268 9.46 14.07 -16.46
C THR A 268 10.37 15.17 -15.90
N THR A 269 9.81 16.28 -15.46
CA THR A 269 10.55 17.42 -14.91
C THR A 269 10.00 17.89 -13.57
N PHE A 270 10.80 18.67 -12.82
CA PHE A 270 10.32 19.24 -11.56
C PHE A 270 9.12 20.19 -11.75
N GLN A 271 9.05 20.90 -12.89
CA GLN A 271 7.90 21.73 -13.22
C GLN A 271 6.65 20.90 -13.48
N ASP A 272 6.78 19.75 -14.16
CA ASP A 272 5.69 18.78 -14.34
C ASP A 272 5.23 18.21 -13.01
N VAL A 273 6.19 17.92 -12.11
CA VAL A 273 5.91 17.50 -10.74
C VAL A 273 5.19 18.60 -9.97
N GLN A 274 5.63 19.84 -10.03
CA GLN A 274 4.98 20.96 -9.35
C GLN A 274 3.54 21.16 -9.85
N GLN A 275 3.31 21.09 -11.14
CA GLN A 275 1.98 21.10 -11.72
C GLN A 275 1.16 19.85 -11.31
N THR A 276 1.81 18.71 -11.19
CA THR A 276 1.20 17.45 -10.69
C THR A 276 0.93 17.54 -9.18
N LEU A 277 1.78 18.23 -8.41
CA LEU A 277 1.59 18.46 -6.97
C LEU A 277 0.37 19.35 -6.69
N GLU A 278 0.11 20.32 -7.56
CA GLU A 278 -1.07 21.19 -7.45
C GLU A 278 -2.37 20.47 -7.83
N THR A 279 -2.28 19.41 -8.62
CA THR A 279 -3.44 18.64 -9.13
C THR A 279 -3.59 17.26 -8.52
N ARG A 280 -2.55 16.72 -7.94
CA ARG A 280 -2.50 15.37 -7.35
C ARG A 280 -1.84 15.41 -5.98
N PHE A 281 -2.27 14.68 -5.07
CA PHE A 281 -1.92 13.96 -3.85
C PHE A 281 -0.66 14.22 -3.09
N LEU A 282 0.28 15.04 -3.50
CA LEU A 282 1.43 15.35 -2.69
C LEU A 282 1.12 16.57 -1.85
N THR A 283 0.93 16.38 -0.57
CA THR A 283 0.82 17.48 0.37
C THR A 283 2.19 17.77 0.97
N LEU A 284 2.90 18.71 0.35
CA LEU A 284 4.11 19.30 0.93
C LEU A 284 3.72 20.65 1.56
N GLY A 285 3.92 20.78 2.86
CA GLY A 285 3.61 22.03 3.56
C GLY A 285 3.18 21.82 5.00
N GLY A 286 2.77 22.93 5.63
CA GLY A 286 2.42 22.97 7.03
C GLY A 286 1.09 22.34 7.38
N ARG A 287 0.84 22.28 8.68
CA ARG A 287 -0.34 21.65 9.30
C ARG A 287 -1.65 22.08 8.65
N GLN A 288 -1.84 23.38 8.41
CA GLN A 288 -3.11 23.87 7.87
C GLN A 288 -3.40 23.32 6.47
N LYS A 289 -2.38 23.27 5.61
CA LYS A 289 -2.53 22.71 4.25
C LYS A 289 -2.93 21.23 4.27
N TRP A 290 -2.37 20.44 5.19
CA TRP A 290 -2.74 19.06 5.39
C TRP A 290 -4.18 18.90 5.88
N LEU A 291 -4.60 19.72 6.86
CA LEU A 291 -5.97 19.70 7.39
C LEU A 291 -7.00 20.10 6.33
N ASP A 292 -6.71 21.15 5.55
CA ASP A 292 -7.59 21.59 4.45
C ASP A 292 -7.75 20.48 3.40
N TYR A 293 -6.65 19.84 3.04
CA TYR A 293 -6.66 18.77 2.04
C TYR A 293 -7.41 17.53 2.54
N LEU A 294 -7.06 17.02 3.71
CA LEU A 294 -7.72 15.85 4.29
C LEU A 294 -9.19 16.13 4.63
N GLY A 295 -9.49 17.35 5.04
CA GLY A 295 -10.88 17.82 5.22
C GLY A 295 -11.68 17.76 3.92
N ALA A 296 -11.11 18.26 2.81
CA ALA A 296 -11.74 18.17 1.50
C ALA A 296 -11.92 16.72 1.03
N VAL A 297 -10.94 15.85 1.27
CA VAL A 297 -11.05 14.41 0.97
C VAL A 297 -12.18 13.78 1.79
N ARG A 298 -12.25 14.08 3.08
CA ARG A 298 -13.31 13.58 3.96
C ARG A 298 -14.70 14.04 3.53
N GLU A 299 -14.85 15.34 3.22
CA GLU A 299 -16.13 15.93 2.87
C GLU A 299 -16.64 15.45 1.49
N LYS A 300 -15.76 15.44 0.49
CA LYS A 300 -16.15 15.19 -0.91
C LYS A 300 -16.10 13.70 -1.30
N VAL A 301 -15.08 12.98 -0.86
CA VAL A 301 -14.84 11.58 -1.27
C VAL A 301 -15.35 10.60 -0.23
N ASN A 302 -15.14 10.92 1.04
CA ASN A 302 -15.45 10.06 2.19
C ASN A 302 -14.99 8.62 2.01
N PRO A 303 -13.69 8.37 1.75
CA PRO A 303 -13.17 7.02 1.64
C PRO A 303 -13.20 6.32 3.01
N ASP A 304 -13.19 5.00 3.03
CA ASP A 304 -13.08 4.23 4.26
C ASP A 304 -11.71 4.42 4.90
N TYR A 305 -10.66 4.45 4.05
CA TYR A 305 -9.28 4.68 4.46
C TYR A 305 -8.55 5.70 3.58
N VAL A 306 -7.73 6.54 4.22
CA VAL A 306 -6.66 7.30 3.59
C VAL A 306 -5.34 6.81 4.16
N CYS A 307 -4.46 6.31 3.32
CA CYS A 307 -3.10 5.92 3.69
C CYS A 307 -2.12 7.05 3.39
N LEU A 308 -1.50 7.58 4.41
CA LEU A 308 -0.48 8.62 4.30
C LEU A 308 0.89 7.97 4.16
N ARG A 309 1.50 8.09 3.00
CA ARG A 309 2.88 7.69 2.76
C ARG A 309 3.80 8.88 2.94
N ILE A 310 4.58 8.86 3.99
CA ILE A 310 5.60 9.85 4.23
C ILE A 310 6.85 9.45 3.46
N ARG A 311 7.29 10.34 2.56
CA ARG A 311 8.54 10.17 1.83
C ARG A 311 9.66 10.83 2.59
N ASN A 312 10.59 10.03 3.01
CA ASN A 312 11.80 10.50 3.66
C ASN A 312 12.56 11.50 2.77
N PRO A 313 12.96 12.67 3.28
CA PRO A 313 13.73 13.62 2.50
C PRO A 313 15.08 13.02 2.09
N ASN A 314 15.55 13.42 0.90
CA ASN A 314 16.93 13.19 0.55
C ASN A 314 17.80 14.05 1.51
N PRO A 315 18.70 13.45 2.31
CA PRO A 315 19.49 14.21 3.30
C PRO A 315 20.41 15.25 2.67
N GLY A 316 20.74 15.14 1.37
CA GLY A 316 21.57 16.12 0.66
C GLY A 316 23.05 16.07 1.02
N ASP A 317 23.43 15.29 2.01
CA ASP A 317 24.79 15.11 2.51
C ASP A 317 25.47 13.83 2.00
N GLY A 318 24.82 13.14 1.06
CA GLY A 318 25.30 11.85 0.56
C GLY A 318 25.00 10.67 1.49
N SER A 319 24.38 10.90 2.64
CA SER A 319 23.91 9.82 3.49
C SER A 319 22.74 9.09 2.81
N TYR A 320 22.66 7.80 3.07
CA TYR A 320 21.72 6.92 2.37
C TYR A 320 20.32 6.91 2.98
N TYR A 321 20.23 7.29 4.24
CA TYR A 321 19.00 7.26 5.01
C TYR A 321 18.73 8.63 5.64
N PRO A 322 17.50 9.11 5.59
CA PRO A 322 17.13 10.36 6.24
C PRO A 322 17.32 10.23 7.74
N SER A 323 17.41 11.34 8.41
CA SER A 323 17.42 11.39 9.86
C SER A 323 16.22 10.61 10.39
N LYS A 324 16.46 9.51 11.10
CA LYS A 324 15.44 8.72 11.79
C LYS A 324 14.56 9.63 12.67
N GLN A 325 15.18 10.64 13.25
CA GLN A 325 14.51 11.61 14.12
C GLN A 325 13.48 12.46 13.36
N GLU A 326 13.80 12.94 12.14
CA GLU A 326 12.87 13.74 11.35
C GLU A 326 11.62 12.95 10.95
N CYS A 327 11.78 11.64 10.66
CA CYS A 327 10.64 10.78 10.36
C CYS A 327 9.71 10.64 11.57
N LEU A 328 10.28 10.40 12.75
CA LEU A 328 9.51 10.29 13.99
C LEU A 328 8.80 11.60 14.35
N GLU A 329 9.47 12.74 14.18
CA GLU A 329 8.88 14.07 14.38
C GLU A 329 7.73 14.34 13.41
N CYS A 330 7.86 13.94 12.14
CA CYS A 330 6.80 14.08 11.15
C CYS A 330 5.59 13.19 11.49
N ILE A 331 5.81 11.95 11.91
CA ILE A 331 4.75 11.04 12.35
C ILE A 331 4.01 11.59 13.56
N ASP A 332 4.75 12.11 14.55
CA ASP A 332 4.17 12.71 15.76
C ASP A 332 3.33 13.95 15.41
N ALA A 333 3.87 14.82 14.56
CA ALA A 333 3.17 16.03 14.10
C ALA A 333 1.89 15.70 13.31
N LEU A 334 1.92 14.67 12.47
CA LEU A 334 0.73 14.17 11.78
C LEU A 334 -0.27 13.57 12.77
N GLY A 335 0.19 12.78 13.75
CA GLY A 335 -0.65 12.22 14.80
C GLY A 335 -1.43 13.30 15.55
N GLN A 336 -0.77 14.41 15.92
CA GLN A 336 -1.42 15.55 16.56
C GLN A 336 -2.51 16.23 15.70
N MET A 337 -2.52 15.96 14.39
CA MET A 337 -3.55 16.48 13.49
C MET A 337 -4.78 15.57 13.42
N LEU A 338 -4.63 14.28 13.71
CA LEU A 338 -5.72 13.31 13.58
C LEU A 338 -6.92 13.64 14.46
N ASP A 339 -6.69 14.30 15.60
CA ASP A 339 -7.76 14.76 16.51
C ASP A 339 -8.65 15.86 15.88
N TYR A 340 -8.22 16.47 14.78
CA TYR A 340 -8.95 17.54 14.08
C TYR A 340 -9.63 17.05 12.80
N LEU A 341 -9.42 15.79 12.45
CA LEU A 341 -10.00 15.11 11.28
C LEU A 341 -11.13 14.17 11.71
#